data_9d8cea9632a93e7fab45bbec8621ccc7
#
_entry.id   9d8cea9632a93e7fab45bbec8621ccc7
#
_cell.length_a   1.000
_cell.length_b   1.000
_cell.length_c   1.000
_cell.angle_alpha   90.00
_cell.angle_beta   90.00
_cell.angle_gamma   90.00
#
_symmetry.space_group_name_H-M   'P 1'
#
loop_
_entity.id
_entity.type
_entity.pdbx_description
1 polymer ?
#
loop_
_entity_poly.entity_id
_entity_poly.type
_entity_poly.pdbx_seq_one_letter_code
_entity_poly.pdbx_strand_id
1 'polypeptide(L)'
;MIQSIPKISIKPGYRPQSDDKTPEADAIDFYLLRQLTNSQRWQIGVKLNRWAKTVSLRGMKKACPSTYKERFARSILRSKWLPILTPTSEPSMWTQDPSHIARLLHPIFQTLSIPYYITGGVAASVYGDPRTTRDLDLVIELLRDNIFRLVEALETAGFYCPPGSVEDIQKGRGMVLSVTHMTSVLNADIVLNSDTEFDRSKMTRRRLEALDEAGVEQFWIASPEDIVLAKLLWRQQSKSQKQWNDVLGILKVQSEHLDRGYLTEWAQQLGLIDDLNLACTESGI
;
A
#
# COMPACT_ATOMS: atom_id res chain seq x y z
N MET A 1 33.06 7.06 -8.13
CA MET A 1 33.21 6.27 -9.37
C MET A 1 31.79 5.93 -9.84
N ILE A 2 31.41 6.38 -11.04
CA ILE A 2 30.15 5.98 -11.66
C ILE A 2 30.35 4.52 -12.09
N GLN A 3 29.70 3.57 -11.41
CA GLN A 3 29.69 2.18 -11.86
C GLN A 3 29.05 2.18 -13.26
N SER A 4 29.74 1.57 -14.24
CA SER A 4 29.18 1.40 -15.57
C SER A 4 27.90 0.56 -15.48
N ILE A 5 26.80 1.07 -16.02
CA ILE A 5 25.54 0.33 -16.13
C ILE A 5 25.81 -0.91 -16.98
N PRO A 6 25.50 -2.14 -16.48
CA PRO A 6 25.73 -3.36 -17.24
C PRO A 6 24.81 -3.41 -18.47
N LYS A 7 25.27 -4.11 -19.51
CA LYS A 7 24.40 -4.41 -20.66
C LYS A 7 23.33 -5.40 -20.20
N ILE A 8 22.07 -4.94 -20.16
CA ILE A 8 20.93 -5.75 -19.72
C ILE A 8 20.35 -6.46 -20.94
N SER A 9 20.18 -7.78 -20.85
CA SER A 9 19.50 -8.57 -21.88
C SER A 9 17.99 -8.56 -21.62
N ILE A 10 17.21 -8.17 -22.63
CA ILE A 10 15.76 -8.16 -22.55
C ILE A 10 15.24 -9.51 -23.06
N LYS A 11 14.43 -10.19 -22.25
CA LYS A 11 13.78 -11.45 -22.66
C LYS A 11 12.57 -11.17 -23.57
N PRO A 12 12.23 -12.10 -24.48
CA PRO A 12 11.00 -12.01 -25.27
C PRO A 12 9.77 -11.89 -24.36
N GLY A 13 8.84 -11.02 -24.71
CA GLY A 13 7.61 -10.78 -23.94
C GLY A 13 7.76 -9.77 -22.79
N TYR A 14 8.98 -9.25 -22.55
CA TYR A 14 9.17 -8.21 -21.54
C TYR A 14 8.34 -6.97 -21.83
N ARG A 15 7.64 -6.46 -20.81
CA ARG A 15 6.80 -5.27 -20.91
C ARG A 15 7.33 -4.13 -20.04
N PRO A 16 7.55 -2.93 -20.60
CA PRO A 16 7.86 -1.74 -19.81
C PRO A 16 6.74 -1.36 -18.83
N GLN A 17 7.09 -0.68 -17.74
CA GLN A 17 6.17 -0.25 -16.71
C GLN A 17 5.23 0.88 -17.18
N SER A 18 5.66 1.64 -18.19
CA SER A 18 4.86 2.69 -18.83
C SER A 18 5.13 2.73 -20.33
N ASP A 19 4.14 3.22 -21.08
CA ASP A 19 4.16 3.22 -22.55
C ASP A 19 5.17 4.21 -23.16
N ASP A 20 5.67 5.15 -22.37
CA ASP A 20 6.69 6.14 -22.77
C ASP A 20 8.13 5.66 -22.58
N LYS A 21 8.34 4.45 -22.03
CA LYS A 21 9.65 3.85 -21.83
C LYS A 21 9.95 2.75 -22.85
N THR A 22 11.21 2.70 -23.30
CA THR A 22 11.68 1.52 -24.04
C THR A 22 11.96 0.37 -23.06
N PRO A 23 11.93 -0.91 -23.51
CA PRO A 23 12.27 -2.04 -22.67
C PRO A 23 13.65 -1.92 -22.02
N GLU A 24 14.65 -1.37 -22.72
CA GLU A 24 16.01 -1.18 -22.23
C GLU A 24 16.06 -0.13 -21.11
N ALA A 25 15.38 1.01 -21.29
CA ALA A 25 15.31 2.06 -20.28
C ALA A 25 14.59 1.56 -19.00
N ASP A 26 13.47 0.84 -19.16
CA ASP A 26 12.74 0.24 -18.05
C ASP A 26 13.59 -0.80 -17.30
N ALA A 27 14.31 -1.65 -18.03
CA ALA A 27 15.17 -2.66 -17.42
C ALA A 27 16.36 -2.05 -16.66
N ILE A 28 16.89 -0.90 -17.11
CA ILE A 28 17.91 -0.11 -16.38
C ILE A 28 17.33 0.46 -15.10
N ASP A 29 16.12 1.04 -15.14
CA ASP A 29 15.46 1.56 -13.94
C ASP A 29 15.26 0.45 -12.91
N PHE A 30 14.80 -0.73 -13.32
CA PHE A 30 14.64 -1.86 -12.41
C PHE A 30 15.96 -2.44 -11.91
N TYR A 31 17.02 -2.40 -12.73
CA TYR A 31 18.36 -2.73 -12.25
C TYR A 31 18.80 -1.80 -11.10
N LEU A 32 18.58 -0.50 -11.23
CA LEU A 32 18.89 0.49 -10.19
C LEU A 32 18.00 0.30 -8.95
N LEU A 33 16.71 0.04 -9.12
CA LEU A 33 15.79 -0.23 -8.01
C LEU A 33 16.18 -1.47 -7.20
N ARG A 34 16.73 -2.51 -7.83
CA ARG A 34 17.23 -3.70 -7.12
C ARG A 34 18.42 -3.40 -6.22
N GLN A 35 19.21 -2.35 -6.50
CA GLN A 35 20.36 -1.96 -5.67
C GLN A 35 19.92 -1.25 -4.38
N LEU A 36 18.65 -0.83 -4.29
CA LEU A 36 18.11 -0.15 -3.14
C LEU A 36 17.52 -1.14 -2.12
N THR A 37 17.60 -0.77 -0.84
CA THR A 37 16.86 -1.48 0.22
C THR A 37 15.35 -1.23 0.10
N ASN A 38 14.52 -2.06 0.77
CA ASN A 38 13.08 -1.88 0.84
C ASN A 38 12.71 -0.48 1.37
N SER A 39 13.38 -0.03 2.43
CA SER A 39 13.21 1.31 3.00
C SER A 39 13.54 2.41 1.99
N GLN A 40 14.67 2.31 1.29
CA GLN A 40 15.07 3.31 0.30
C GLN A 40 14.07 3.43 -0.85
N ARG A 41 13.54 2.29 -1.36
CA ARG A 41 12.46 2.31 -2.37
C ARG A 41 11.22 2.99 -1.83
N TRP A 42 10.77 2.64 -0.62
CA TRP A 42 9.63 3.28 0.01
C TRP A 42 9.83 4.79 0.15
N GLN A 43 11.02 5.25 0.55
CA GLN A 43 11.33 6.69 0.70
C GLN A 43 11.24 7.48 -0.62
N ILE A 44 11.51 6.86 -1.77
CA ILE A 44 11.24 7.47 -3.08
C ILE A 44 9.73 7.75 -3.23
N GLY A 45 8.89 6.76 -2.95
CA GLY A 45 7.44 6.91 -2.98
C GLY A 45 6.91 7.98 -2.02
N VAL A 46 7.48 8.05 -0.80
CA VAL A 46 7.19 9.09 0.20
C VAL A 46 7.50 10.49 -0.33
N LYS A 47 8.70 10.69 -0.89
CA LYS A 47 9.13 11.98 -1.46
C LYS A 47 8.21 12.41 -2.61
N LEU A 48 7.87 11.49 -3.51
CA LEU A 48 6.92 11.73 -4.60
C LEU A 48 5.53 12.12 -4.07
N ASN A 49 5.03 11.40 -3.07
CA ASN A 49 3.72 11.65 -2.47
C ASN A 49 3.64 13.04 -1.80
N ARG A 50 4.63 13.36 -0.97
CA ARG A 50 4.72 14.66 -0.30
C ARG A 50 4.85 15.81 -1.30
N TRP A 51 5.68 15.64 -2.35
CA TRP A 51 5.83 16.63 -3.40
C TRP A 51 4.50 16.87 -4.14
N ALA A 52 3.82 15.81 -4.59
CA ALA A 52 2.54 15.91 -5.29
C ALA A 52 1.47 16.61 -4.45
N LYS A 53 1.35 16.26 -3.15
CA LYS A 53 0.43 16.92 -2.22
C LYS A 53 0.78 18.39 -2.01
N THR A 54 2.07 18.71 -1.86
CA THR A 54 2.54 20.09 -1.66
C THR A 54 2.22 20.97 -2.86
N VAL A 55 2.50 20.50 -4.08
CA VAL A 55 2.18 21.24 -5.31
C VAL A 55 0.67 21.43 -5.46
N SER A 56 -0.13 20.38 -5.21
CA SER A 56 -1.58 20.44 -5.25
C SER A 56 -2.13 21.47 -4.24
N LEU A 57 -1.66 21.44 -2.99
CA LEU A 57 -2.07 22.35 -1.94
C LEU A 57 -1.74 23.82 -2.28
N ARG A 58 -0.53 24.07 -2.76
CA ARG A 58 -0.11 25.43 -3.20
C ARG A 58 -0.96 25.94 -4.36
N GLY A 59 -1.23 25.07 -5.35
CA GLY A 59 -2.09 25.42 -6.49
C GLY A 59 -3.50 25.77 -6.04
N MET A 60 -4.11 24.94 -5.18
CA MET A 60 -5.46 25.18 -4.64
C MET A 60 -5.51 26.46 -3.79
N LYS A 61 -4.51 26.70 -2.93
CA LYS A 61 -4.43 27.93 -2.13
C LYS A 61 -4.37 29.20 -2.99
N LYS A 62 -3.65 29.14 -4.12
CA LYS A 62 -3.57 30.26 -5.09
C LYS A 62 -4.90 30.44 -5.83
N ALA A 63 -5.52 29.37 -6.30
CA ALA A 63 -6.74 29.42 -7.11
C ALA A 63 -8.02 29.70 -6.30
N CYS A 64 -8.11 29.22 -5.07
CA CYS A 64 -9.31 29.26 -4.23
C CYS A 64 -8.97 29.54 -2.75
N PRO A 65 -8.48 30.74 -2.38
CA PRO A 65 -7.93 31.02 -1.05
C PRO A 65 -8.89 30.75 0.11
N SER A 66 -10.20 30.96 -0.07
CA SER A 66 -11.22 30.79 0.97
C SER A 66 -11.67 29.33 1.16
N THR A 67 -11.53 28.47 0.14
CA THR A 67 -12.07 27.09 0.15
C THR A 67 -11.01 26.02 -0.07
N TYR A 68 -9.71 26.39 -0.13
CA TYR A 68 -8.65 25.44 -0.48
C TYR A 68 -8.54 24.25 0.49
N LYS A 69 -8.79 24.46 1.78
CA LYS A 69 -8.74 23.40 2.79
C LYS A 69 -9.75 22.29 2.50
N GLU A 70 -11.01 22.65 2.31
CA GLU A 70 -12.08 21.72 1.98
C GLU A 70 -11.83 21.04 0.64
N ARG A 71 -11.43 21.80 -0.39
CA ARG A 71 -11.11 21.26 -1.71
C ARG A 71 -9.94 20.27 -1.66
N PHE A 72 -8.93 20.56 -0.86
CA PHE A 72 -7.80 19.66 -0.67
C PHE A 72 -8.23 18.38 0.05
N ALA A 73 -8.96 18.46 1.17
CA ALA A 73 -9.51 17.31 1.87
C ALA A 73 -10.38 16.45 0.95
N ARG A 74 -11.27 17.07 0.19
CA ARG A 74 -12.14 16.39 -0.79
C ARG A 74 -11.32 15.68 -1.88
N SER A 75 -10.23 16.29 -2.36
CA SER A 75 -9.36 15.69 -3.38
C SER A 75 -8.61 14.46 -2.88
N ILE A 76 -8.27 14.41 -1.58
CA ILE A 76 -7.61 13.26 -0.95
C ILE A 76 -8.63 12.17 -0.65
N LEU A 77 -9.71 12.50 0.06
CA LEU A 77 -10.68 11.53 0.58
C LEU A 77 -11.68 11.04 -0.47
N ARG A 78 -11.93 11.82 -1.55
CA ARG A 78 -12.86 11.48 -2.64
C ARG A 78 -14.23 11.03 -2.12
N SER A 79 -14.62 9.76 -2.37
CA SER A 79 -15.89 9.18 -1.92
C SER A 79 -16.00 9.03 -0.39
N LYS A 80 -14.87 9.05 0.32
CA LYS A 80 -14.82 8.98 1.79
C LYS A 80 -14.88 10.37 2.44
N TRP A 81 -14.99 11.46 1.64
CA TRP A 81 -15.07 12.81 2.17
C TRP A 81 -16.41 13.08 2.84
N LEU A 82 -16.33 13.68 4.03
CA LEU A 82 -17.46 14.21 4.79
C LEU A 82 -17.13 15.64 5.22
N PRO A 83 -18.10 16.55 5.34
CA PRO A 83 -17.86 17.94 5.76
C PRO A 83 -17.11 18.07 7.10
N ILE A 84 -17.34 17.14 8.02
CA ILE A 84 -16.65 17.07 9.32
C ILE A 84 -15.14 16.82 9.17
N LEU A 85 -14.69 16.28 8.03
CA LEU A 85 -13.28 15.91 7.79
C LEU A 85 -12.45 17.08 7.20
N THR A 86 -13.01 18.31 7.16
CA THR A 86 -12.25 19.47 6.70
C THR A 86 -11.12 19.78 7.68
N PRO A 87 -9.83 19.81 7.21
CA PRO A 87 -8.70 20.01 8.10
C PRO A 87 -8.74 21.37 8.81
N THR A 88 -8.59 21.36 10.11
CA THR A 88 -8.40 22.57 10.93
C THR A 88 -6.94 22.79 11.29
N SER A 89 -6.10 21.77 11.10
CA SER A 89 -4.68 21.77 11.42
C SER A 89 -3.82 22.54 10.39
N GLU A 90 -2.53 22.66 10.67
CA GLU A 90 -1.58 23.30 9.78
C GLU A 90 -1.35 22.49 8.49
N PRO A 91 -1.10 23.19 7.35
CA PRO A 91 -0.92 22.53 6.06
C PRO A 91 0.20 21.47 6.00
N SER A 92 1.21 21.58 6.85
CA SER A 92 2.29 20.58 6.97
C SER A 92 1.76 19.18 7.32
N MET A 93 0.70 19.11 8.12
CA MET A 93 0.05 17.84 8.49
C MET A 93 -0.68 17.19 7.31
N TRP A 94 -1.18 17.96 6.34
CA TRP A 94 -1.94 17.43 5.22
C TRP A 94 -1.04 16.86 4.10
N THR A 95 0.24 17.17 4.13
CA THR A 95 1.22 16.66 3.16
C THR A 95 1.91 15.37 3.62
N GLN A 96 1.56 14.87 4.82
CA GLN A 96 2.09 13.61 5.32
C GLN A 96 1.76 12.43 4.37
N ASP A 97 2.57 11.38 4.43
CA ASP A 97 2.41 10.14 3.70
C ASP A 97 1.77 9.04 4.58
N PRO A 98 1.37 7.89 4.02
CA PRO A 98 0.71 6.82 4.77
C PRO A 98 1.53 6.25 5.95
N SER A 99 2.87 6.38 5.96
CA SER A 99 3.67 5.91 7.11
C SER A 99 3.35 6.69 8.38
N HIS A 100 2.88 7.95 8.25
CA HIS A 100 2.39 8.70 9.41
C HIS A 100 1.22 7.98 10.12
N ILE A 101 0.29 7.42 9.36
CA ILE A 101 -0.83 6.65 9.93
C ILE A 101 -0.34 5.33 10.51
N ALA A 102 0.62 4.66 9.86
CA ALA A 102 1.21 3.44 10.39
C ALA A 102 1.81 3.66 11.79
N ARG A 103 2.51 4.81 12.02
CA ARG A 103 3.03 5.20 13.34
C ARG A 103 1.97 5.40 14.41
N LEU A 104 0.79 5.88 14.02
CA LEU A 104 -0.33 6.07 14.95
C LEU A 104 -1.05 4.75 15.26
N LEU A 105 -1.20 3.89 14.27
CA LEU A 105 -1.94 2.62 14.42
C LEU A 105 -1.12 1.53 15.08
N HIS A 106 0.20 1.46 14.82
CA HIS A 106 1.07 0.41 15.34
C HIS A 106 1.01 0.25 16.87
N PRO A 107 1.15 1.31 17.70
CA PRO A 107 1.06 1.19 19.16
C PRO A 107 -0.34 0.77 19.62
N ILE A 108 -1.41 1.14 18.90
CA ILE A 108 -2.77 0.70 19.21
C ILE A 108 -2.88 -0.82 19.04
N PHE A 109 -2.41 -1.34 17.90
CA PHE A 109 -2.43 -2.79 17.64
C PHE A 109 -1.56 -3.56 18.64
N GLN A 110 -0.39 -3.02 19.01
CA GLN A 110 0.46 -3.62 20.04
C GLN A 110 -0.25 -3.68 21.40
N THR A 111 -0.83 -2.57 21.85
CA THR A 111 -1.53 -2.48 23.14
C THR A 111 -2.71 -3.43 23.23
N LEU A 112 -3.45 -3.57 22.13
CA LEU A 112 -4.61 -4.47 22.02
C LEU A 112 -4.23 -5.92 21.67
N SER A 113 -2.93 -6.20 21.47
CA SER A 113 -2.43 -7.51 21.02
C SER A 113 -3.10 -7.98 19.73
N ILE A 114 -3.32 -7.08 18.78
CA ILE A 114 -3.92 -7.36 17.48
C ILE A 114 -2.81 -7.63 16.46
N PRO A 115 -2.68 -8.88 15.94
CA PRO A 115 -1.79 -9.14 14.82
C PRO A 115 -2.26 -8.39 13.57
N TYR A 116 -1.30 -7.82 12.84
CA TYR A 116 -1.60 -7.07 11.61
C TYR A 116 -0.48 -7.18 10.59
N TYR A 117 -0.77 -6.79 9.36
CA TYR A 117 0.21 -6.45 8.35
C TYR A 117 -0.30 -5.34 7.41
N ILE A 118 0.63 -4.52 6.93
CA ILE A 118 0.41 -3.53 5.88
C ILE A 118 0.43 -4.25 4.53
N THR A 119 -0.48 -3.87 3.63
CA THR A 119 -0.64 -4.44 2.29
C THR A 119 -0.84 -3.34 1.24
N GLY A 120 -1.44 -3.65 0.12
CA GLY A 120 -1.89 -2.68 -0.88
C GLY A 120 -0.78 -1.87 -1.52
N GLY A 121 -1.00 -0.54 -1.60
CA GLY A 121 -0.11 0.36 -2.31
C GLY A 121 1.21 0.64 -1.61
N VAL A 122 1.23 0.67 -0.27
CA VAL A 122 2.44 0.84 0.54
C VAL A 122 3.37 -0.34 0.35
N ALA A 123 2.86 -1.56 0.56
CA ALA A 123 3.63 -2.78 0.42
C ALA A 123 4.15 -2.99 -1.01
N ALA A 124 3.34 -2.65 -2.03
CA ALA A 124 3.79 -2.68 -3.42
C ALA A 124 4.97 -1.73 -3.70
N SER A 125 4.98 -0.54 -3.07
CA SER A 125 6.10 0.41 -3.21
C SER A 125 7.34 0.03 -2.42
N VAL A 126 7.19 -0.74 -1.33
CA VAL A 126 8.31 -1.29 -0.55
C VAL A 126 9.06 -2.34 -1.36
N TYR A 127 8.35 -3.26 -2.01
CA TYR A 127 8.96 -4.39 -2.69
C TYR A 127 9.11 -4.22 -4.21
N GLY A 128 8.45 -3.23 -4.81
CA GLY A 128 8.39 -3.03 -6.26
C GLY A 128 8.79 -1.62 -6.70
N ASP A 129 8.07 -1.13 -7.71
CA ASP A 129 8.26 0.20 -8.28
C ASP A 129 7.67 1.28 -7.35
N PRO A 130 8.49 2.23 -6.85
CA PRO A 130 8.01 3.28 -5.98
C PRO A 130 7.00 4.21 -6.66
N ARG A 131 5.83 4.34 -6.07
CA ARG A 131 4.76 5.21 -6.58
C ARG A 131 4.00 5.92 -5.47
N THR A 132 3.22 6.91 -5.84
CA THR A 132 2.32 7.58 -4.90
C THR A 132 1.19 6.64 -4.48
N THR A 133 0.90 6.61 -3.17
CA THR A 133 -0.28 5.97 -2.60
C THR A 133 -0.94 6.92 -1.61
N ARG A 134 -2.27 6.86 -1.49
CA ARG A 134 -3.02 7.80 -0.66
C ARG A 134 -3.39 7.20 0.68
N ASP A 135 -3.85 5.97 0.64
CA ASP A 135 -4.42 5.26 1.76
C ASP A 135 -3.41 4.24 2.28
N LEU A 136 -3.51 3.93 3.56
CA LEU A 136 -2.83 2.81 4.18
C LEU A 136 -3.78 1.62 4.20
N ASP A 137 -3.43 0.56 3.53
CA ASP A 137 -4.19 -0.69 3.55
C ASP A 137 -3.60 -1.64 4.60
N LEU A 138 -4.42 -2.15 5.51
CA LEU A 138 -4.03 -3.04 6.60
C LEU A 138 -4.96 -4.25 6.67
N VAL A 139 -4.41 -5.40 7.02
CA VAL A 139 -5.18 -6.56 7.43
C VAL A 139 -4.89 -6.83 8.89
N ILE A 140 -5.94 -7.06 9.68
CA ILE A 140 -5.85 -7.36 11.11
C ILE A 140 -6.51 -8.69 11.44
N GLU A 141 -6.00 -9.36 12.46
CA GLU A 141 -6.64 -10.54 13.05
C GLU A 141 -7.40 -10.13 14.31
N LEU A 142 -8.71 -9.98 14.17
CA LEU A 142 -9.57 -9.50 15.24
C LEU A 142 -10.93 -10.21 15.21
N LEU A 143 -11.34 -10.73 16.35
CA LEU A 143 -12.72 -11.22 16.52
C LEU A 143 -13.69 -10.03 16.45
N ARG A 144 -14.80 -10.21 15.71
CA ARG A 144 -15.81 -9.14 15.48
C ARG A 144 -16.35 -8.56 16.78
N ASP A 145 -16.49 -9.37 17.82
CA ASP A 145 -16.98 -8.92 19.14
C ASP A 145 -16.05 -7.92 19.82
N ASN A 146 -14.76 -7.89 19.42
CA ASN A 146 -13.77 -6.96 19.94
C ASN A 146 -13.66 -5.66 19.15
N ILE A 147 -14.49 -5.46 18.10
CA ILE A 147 -14.41 -4.27 17.23
C ILE A 147 -14.56 -2.96 18.01
N PHE A 148 -15.43 -2.92 19.02
CA PHE A 148 -15.67 -1.71 19.81
C PHE A 148 -14.44 -1.26 20.62
N ARG A 149 -13.62 -2.20 21.12
CA ARG A 149 -12.36 -1.87 21.82
C ARG A 149 -11.36 -1.23 20.87
N LEU A 150 -11.30 -1.72 19.62
CA LEU A 150 -10.48 -1.11 18.58
C LEU A 150 -10.98 0.29 18.22
N VAL A 151 -12.29 0.46 18.03
CA VAL A 151 -12.90 1.75 17.69
C VAL A 151 -12.64 2.78 18.77
N GLU A 152 -12.84 2.45 20.05
CA GLU A 152 -12.57 3.34 21.19
C GLU A 152 -11.08 3.81 21.21
N ALA A 153 -10.15 2.89 20.97
CA ALA A 153 -8.73 3.25 20.90
C ALA A 153 -8.40 4.14 19.70
N LEU A 154 -9.02 3.89 18.53
CA LEU A 154 -8.86 4.69 17.34
C LEU A 154 -9.43 6.10 17.53
N GLU A 155 -10.63 6.23 18.08
CA GLU A 155 -11.27 7.52 18.36
C GLU A 155 -10.45 8.34 19.35
N THR A 156 -9.93 7.69 20.40
CA THR A 156 -9.01 8.31 21.39
C THR A 156 -7.75 8.83 20.70
N ALA A 157 -7.26 8.16 19.68
CA ALA A 157 -6.09 8.59 18.89
C ALA A 157 -6.43 9.60 17.77
N GLY A 158 -7.68 10.12 17.71
CA GLY A 158 -8.10 11.15 16.77
C GLY A 158 -8.54 10.63 15.41
N PHE A 159 -8.90 9.36 15.31
CA PHE A 159 -9.51 8.81 14.09
C PHE A 159 -11.03 8.92 14.12
N TYR A 160 -11.59 9.28 13.00
CA TYR A 160 -13.01 9.11 12.74
C TYR A 160 -13.29 7.69 12.26
N CYS A 161 -14.18 6.99 12.97
CA CYS A 161 -14.64 5.65 12.64
C CYS A 161 -16.10 5.73 12.18
N PRO A 162 -16.45 5.44 10.91
CA PRO A 162 -17.83 5.53 10.43
C PRO A 162 -18.74 4.53 11.17
N PRO A 163 -19.79 4.99 11.90
CA PRO A 163 -20.64 4.11 12.70
C PRO A 163 -21.29 2.98 11.88
N GLY A 164 -21.72 3.26 10.65
CA GLY A 164 -22.30 2.25 9.75
C GLY A 164 -21.33 1.11 9.42
N SER A 165 -20.05 1.42 9.20
CA SER A 165 -19.03 0.39 8.95
C SER A 165 -18.79 -0.48 10.19
N VAL A 166 -18.77 0.12 11.38
CA VAL A 166 -18.62 -0.60 12.66
C VAL A 166 -19.79 -1.56 12.86
N GLU A 167 -21.03 -1.07 12.65
CA GLU A 167 -22.24 -1.89 12.76
C GLU A 167 -22.25 -3.04 11.74
N ASP A 168 -21.84 -2.79 10.51
CA ASP A 168 -21.76 -3.84 9.47
C ASP A 168 -20.72 -4.92 9.80
N ILE A 169 -19.57 -4.56 10.35
CA ILE A 169 -18.58 -5.51 10.82
C ILE A 169 -19.16 -6.36 11.95
N GLN A 170 -19.77 -5.73 12.96
CA GLN A 170 -20.37 -6.42 14.10
C GLN A 170 -21.43 -7.43 13.67
N LYS A 171 -22.28 -7.05 12.71
CA LYS A 171 -23.36 -7.89 12.18
C LYS A 171 -22.87 -8.90 11.11
N GLY A 172 -21.58 -8.96 10.82
CA GLY A 172 -21.04 -9.87 9.82
C GLY A 172 -21.34 -9.51 8.37
N ARG A 173 -21.82 -8.30 8.11
CA ARG A 173 -22.14 -7.81 6.76
C ARG A 173 -20.97 -7.11 6.06
N GLY A 174 -19.95 -6.72 6.82
CA GLY A 174 -18.75 -6.05 6.35
C GLY A 174 -17.48 -6.64 6.93
N MET A 175 -16.35 -6.38 6.27
CA MET A 175 -15.02 -6.78 6.71
C MET A 175 -14.04 -5.61 6.72
N VAL A 176 -14.45 -4.41 6.31
CA VAL A 176 -13.58 -3.26 6.14
C VAL A 176 -14.03 -2.10 7.02
N LEU A 177 -13.13 -1.62 7.87
CA LEU A 177 -13.27 -0.38 8.62
C LEU A 177 -12.37 0.69 7.98
N SER A 178 -12.98 1.60 7.22
CA SER A 178 -12.28 2.77 6.67
C SER A 178 -12.24 3.88 7.70
N VAL A 179 -11.05 4.22 8.21
CA VAL A 179 -10.88 5.26 9.23
C VAL A 179 -10.11 6.45 8.67
N THR A 180 -10.40 7.64 9.18
CA THR A 180 -9.72 8.87 8.77
C THR A 180 -9.15 9.59 9.97
N HIS A 181 -7.83 9.84 9.97
CA HIS A 181 -7.20 10.66 11.02
C HIS A 181 -7.53 12.14 10.80
N MET A 182 -8.26 12.72 11.76
CA MET A 182 -8.89 14.04 11.62
C MET A 182 -7.90 15.18 11.42
N THR A 183 -6.71 15.09 12.02
CA THR A 183 -5.69 16.15 11.95
C THR A 183 -4.94 16.15 10.63
N SER A 184 -4.56 14.97 10.09
CA SER A 184 -3.76 14.86 8.87
C SER A 184 -4.59 14.61 7.62
N VAL A 185 -5.88 14.31 7.75
CA VAL A 185 -6.82 13.94 6.65
C VAL A 185 -6.31 12.72 5.86
N LEU A 186 -5.57 11.85 6.55
CA LEU A 186 -5.08 10.60 5.98
C LEU A 186 -6.05 9.47 6.33
N ASN A 187 -6.19 8.55 5.39
CA ASN A 187 -7.13 7.44 5.49
C ASN A 187 -6.39 6.10 5.63
N ALA A 188 -6.98 5.20 6.42
CA ALA A 188 -6.59 3.81 6.46
C ALA A 188 -7.81 2.90 6.22
N ASP A 189 -7.61 1.84 5.44
CA ASP A 189 -8.57 0.77 5.27
C ASP A 189 -8.09 -0.45 6.07
N ILE A 190 -8.80 -0.74 7.15
CA ILE A 190 -8.50 -1.83 8.07
C ILE A 190 -9.43 -2.99 7.73
N VAL A 191 -8.88 -4.05 7.16
CA VAL A 191 -9.62 -5.24 6.73
C VAL A 191 -9.49 -6.31 7.81
N LEU A 192 -10.61 -6.87 8.25
CA LEU A 192 -10.61 -8.03 9.13
C LEU A 192 -10.24 -9.28 8.33
N ASN A 193 -9.32 -10.07 8.85
CA ASN A 193 -8.91 -11.34 8.26
C ASN A 193 -10.10 -12.33 8.19
N SER A 194 -10.27 -13.01 7.06
CA SER A 194 -11.38 -13.96 6.86
C SER A 194 -11.07 -15.40 7.28
N ASP A 195 -9.89 -15.64 7.82
CA ASP A 195 -9.45 -16.93 8.37
C ASP A 195 -9.44 -18.10 7.37
N THR A 196 -9.24 -17.82 6.07
CA THR A 196 -8.95 -18.87 5.08
C THR A 196 -7.52 -19.41 5.28
N GLU A 197 -7.20 -20.55 4.67
CA GLU A 197 -5.83 -21.08 4.70
C GLU A 197 -4.83 -20.09 4.10
N PHE A 198 -5.21 -19.41 3.02
CA PHE A 198 -4.39 -18.37 2.41
C PHE A 198 -4.21 -17.16 3.35
N ASP A 199 -5.27 -16.74 4.05
CA ASP A 199 -5.20 -15.63 5.00
C ASP A 199 -4.30 -15.95 6.19
N ARG A 200 -4.35 -17.17 6.73
CA ARG A 200 -3.44 -17.65 7.79
C ARG A 200 -1.99 -17.70 7.29
N SER A 201 -1.77 -18.17 6.06
CA SER A 201 -0.46 -18.18 5.44
C SER A 201 0.13 -16.77 5.34
N LYS A 202 -0.63 -15.79 4.84
CA LYS A 202 -0.22 -14.38 4.76
C LYS A 202 0.14 -13.80 6.13
N MET A 203 -0.67 -14.06 7.15
CA MET A 203 -0.41 -13.57 8.51
C MET A 203 0.89 -14.17 9.09
N THR A 204 1.17 -15.43 8.82
CA THR A 204 2.40 -16.11 9.26
C THR A 204 3.63 -15.62 8.49
N ARG A 205 3.51 -15.37 7.20
CA ARG A 205 4.62 -14.97 6.31
C ARG A 205 4.91 -13.47 6.29
N ARG A 206 4.13 -12.65 7.02
CA ARG A 206 4.40 -11.22 7.11
C ARG A 206 5.83 -10.95 7.57
N ARG A 207 6.44 -9.90 7.06
CA ARG A 207 7.83 -9.52 7.33
C ARG A 207 7.88 -8.20 8.11
N LEU A 208 8.86 -8.07 8.97
CA LEU A 208 9.13 -6.82 9.68
C LEU A 208 10.06 -5.97 8.81
N GLU A 209 9.54 -4.84 8.31
CA GLU A 209 10.24 -3.97 7.38
C GLU A 209 10.32 -2.55 7.91
N ALA A 210 11.46 -1.90 7.70
CA ALA A 210 11.64 -0.50 8.05
C ALA A 210 11.00 0.42 7.00
N LEU A 211 10.27 1.43 7.46
CA LEU A 211 9.67 2.46 6.59
C LEU A 211 10.36 3.83 6.71
N ASP A 212 11.37 3.96 7.55
CA ASP A 212 12.20 5.17 7.68
C ASP A 212 13.61 4.98 7.10
N GLU A 213 14.30 6.09 6.82
CA GLU A 213 15.68 6.05 6.28
C GLU A 213 16.69 5.48 7.30
N ALA A 214 16.42 5.62 8.60
CA ALA A 214 17.28 5.15 9.66
C ALA A 214 17.13 3.65 9.96
N GLY A 215 16.10 2.98 9.43
CA GLY A 215 15.84 1.57 9.67
C GLY A 215 15.28 1.25 11.06
N VAL A 216 14.78 2.26 11.79
CA VAL A 216 14.32 2.14 13.20
C VAL A 216 12.82 1.86 13.28
N GLU A 217 12.03 2.54 12.43
CA GLU A 217 10.57 2.41 12.43
C GLU A 217 10.14 1.18 11.64
N GLN A 218 9.95 0.06 12.33
CA GLN A 218 9.61 -1.22 11.73
C GLN A 218 8.11 -1.53 11.85
N PHE A 219 7.53 -2.03 10.75
CA PHE A 219 6.13 -2.42 10.67
C PHE A 219 5.99 -3.80 10.02
N TRP A 220 4.97 -4.54 10.43
CA TRP A 220 4.61 -5.78 9.76
C TRP A 220 4.03 -5.49 8.38
N ILE A 221 4.62 -6.07 7.35
CA ILE A 221 4.20 -5.92 5.95
C ILE A 221 4.00 -7.31 5.36
N ALA A 222 2.97 -7.50 4.52
CA ALA A 222 2.75 -8.75 3.81
C ALA A 222 3.99 -9.12 2.98
N SER A 223 4.27 -10.41 2.80
CA SER A 223 5.39 -10.84 1.95
C SER A 223 5.21 -10.39 0.50
N PRO A 224 6.27 -10.20 -0.28
CA PRO A 224 6.14 -9.81 -1.70
C PRO A 224 5.34 -10.84 -2.50
N GLU A 225 5.46 -12.13 -2.19
CA GLU A 225 4.69 -13.21 -2.80
C GLU A 225 3.19 -13.04 -2.54
N ASP A 226 2.83 -12.78 -1.29
CA ASP A 226 1.44 -12.59 -0.87
C ASP A 226 0.81 -11.36 -1.51
N ILE A 227 1.60 -10.28 -1.69
CA ILE A 227 1.13 -9.08 -2.38
C ILE A 227 0.89 -9.36 -3.87
N VAL A 228 1.79 -10.09 -4.53
CA VAL A 228 1.61 -10.51 -5.92
C VAL A 228 0.30 -11.29 -6.07
N LEU A 229 0.09 -12.33 -5.26
CA LEU A 229 -1.13 -13.15 -5.31
C LEU A 229 -2.39 -12.35 -5.01
N ALA A 230 -2.38 -11.52 -3.96
CA ALA A 230 -3.53 -10.67 -3.61
C ALA A 230 -3.89 -9.69 -4.73
N LYS A 231 -2.89 -9.11 -5.42
CA LYS A 231 -3.11 -8.20 -6.54
C LYS A 231 -3.60 -8.90 -7.80
N LEU A 232 -3.17 -10.12 -8.06
CA LEU A 232 -3.70 -10.95 -9.13
C LEU A 232 -5.18 -11.28 -8.88
N LEU A 233 -5.54 -11.70 -7.65
CA LEU A 233 -6.93 -11.93 -7.25
C LEU A 233 -7.81 -10.68 -7.47
N TRP A 234 -7.33 -9.53 -7.01
CA TRP A 234 -8.06 -8.27 -7.19
C TRP A 234 -8.20 -7.89 -8.66
N ARG A 235 -7.18 -8.15 -9.47
CA ARG A 235 -7.20 -7.86 -10.91
C ARG A 235 -8.21 -8.71 -11.66
N GLN A 236 -8.39 -9.98 -11.31
CA GLN A 236 -9.42 -10.84 -11.93
C GLN A 236 -10.81 -10.21 -11.85
N GLN A 237 -11.12 -9.56 -10.71
CA GLN A 237 -12.41 -8.91 -10.48
C GLN A 237 -12.51 -7.53 -11.13
N SER A 238 -11.45 -6.70 -11.06
CA SER A 238 -11.48 -5.28 -11.42
C SER A 238 -10.88 -4.97 -12.79
N LYS A 239 -10.12 -5.89 -13.39
CA LYS A 239 -9.28 -5.71 -14.61
C LYS A 239 -8.36 -4.48 -14.53
N SER A 240 -7.95 -4.09 -13.32
CA SER A 240 -7.19 -2.87 -13.04
C SER A 240 -5.75 -2.96 -13.57
N GLN A 241 -5.38 -2.06 -14.48
CA GLN A 241 -4.01 -1.92 -14.97
C GLN A 241 -3.02 -1.53 -13.85
N LYS A 242 -3.49 -0.75 -12.86
CA LYS A 242 -2.66 -0.37 -11.70
C LYS A 242 -2.23 -1.60 -10.89
N GLN A 243 -3.14 -2.57 -10.67
CA GLN A 243 -2.80 -3.80 -9.95
C GLN A 243 -1.78 -4.63 -10.75
N TRP A 244 -1.95 -4.69 -12.07
CA TRP A 244 -1.02 -5.39 -12.95
C TRP A 244 0.39 -4.79 -12.91
N ASN A 245 0.48 -3.46 -13.00
CA ASN A 245 1.77 -2.77 -12.92
C ASN A 245 2.44 -2.98 -11.54
N ASP A 246 1.67 -3.01 -10.45
CA ASP A 246 2.21 -3.33 -9.12
C ASP A 246 2.78 -4.76 -9.09
N VAL A 247 2.10 -5.74 -9.69
CA VAL A 247 2.59 -7.13 -9.82
C VAL A 247 3.91 -7.16 -10.59
N LEU A 248 3.95 -6.57 -11.80
CA LEU A 248 5.15 -6.53 -12.61
C LEU A 248 6.30 -5.84 -11.90
N GLY A 249 6.03 -4.71 -11.21
CA GLY A 249 7.03 -3.98 -10.44
C GLY A 249 7.65 -4.82 -9.33
N ILE A 250 6.84 -5.58 -8.58
CA ILE A 250 7.34 -6.47 -7.53
C ILE A 250 8.16 -7.61 -8.13
N LEU A 251 7.67 -8.27 -9.17
CA LEU A 251 8.37 -9.37 -9.84
C LEU A 251 9.71 -8.91 -10.41
N LYS A 252 9.75 -7.75 -11.07
CA LYS A 252 10.98 -7.16 -11.62
C LYS A 252 12.00 -6.80 -10.56
N VAL A 253 11.58 -6.28 -9.40
CA VAL A 253 12.49 -5.88 -8.32
C VAL A 253 12.96 -7.08 -7.52
N GLN A 254 12.04 -7.96 -7.08
CA GLN A 254 12.36 -9.07 -6.19
C GLN A 254 12.94 -10.29 -6.89
N SER A 255 12.55 -10.51 -8.14
CA SER A 255 13.08 -11.50 -9.10
C SER A 255 13.66 -12.80 -8.47
N GLU A 256 14.93 -12.80 -8.04
CA GLU A 256 15.63 -13.96 -7.50
C GLU A 256 15.34 -14.25 -6.01
N HIS A 257 14.73 -13.27 -5.31
CA HIS A 257 14.44 -13.37 -3.87
C HIS A 257 13.02 -13.91 -3.59
N LEU A 258 12.24 -14.18 -4.65
CA LEU A 258 10.88 -14.72 -4.52
C LEU A 258 10.89 -16.23 -4.28
N ASP A 259 10.05 -16.67 -3.37
CA ASP A 259 9.72 -18.07 -3.21
C ASP A 259 8.77 -18.50 -4.34
N ARG A 260 9.37 -18.99 -5.44
CA ARG A 260 8.63 -19.41 -6.64
C ARG A 260 7.77 -20.64 -6.40
N GLY A 261 8.19 -21.52 -5.48
CA GLY A 261 7.41 -22.69 -5.09
C GLY A 261 6.10 -22.28 -4.46
N TYR A 262 6.18 -21.41 -3.46
CA TYR A 262 5.01 -20.82 -2.78
C TYR A 262 4.08 -20.07 -3.74
N LEU A 263 4.64 -19.23 -4.63
CA LEU A 263 3.85 -18.50 -5.64
C LEU A 263 3.09 -19.45 -6.55
N THR A 264 3.75 -20.50 -7.05
CA THR A 264 3.14 -21.45 -7.98
C THR A 264 2.05 -22.27 -7.29
N GLU A 265 2.31 -22.78 -6.08
CA GLU A 265 1.36 -23.55 -5.30
C GLU A 265 0.07 -22.76 -5.02
N TRP A 266 0.20 -21.55 -4.47
CA TRP A 266 -0.97 -20.72 -4.20
C TRP A 266 -1.65 -20.21 -5.47
N ALA A 267 -0.89 -19.91 -6.53
CA ALA A 267 -1.49 -19.53 -7.81
C ALA A 267 -2.36 -20.64 -8.39
N GLN A 268 -1.94 -21.91 -8.24
CA GLN A 268 -2.75 -23.06 -8.66
C GLN A 268 -4.02 -23.17 -7.82
N GLN A 269 -3.89 -23.13 -6.49
CA GLN A 269 -5.04 -23.24 -5.57
C GLN A 269 -6.06 -22.10 -5.74
N LEU A 270 -5.59 -20.89 -6.07
CA LEU A 270 -6.42 -19.70 -6.26
C LEU A 270 -6.90 -19.50 -7.71
N GLY A 271 -6.53 -20.39 -8.64
CA GLY A 271 -6.88 -20.24 -10.07
C GLY A 271 -6.21 -19.06 -10.77
N LEU A 272 -4.97 -18.72 -10.37
CA LEU A 272 -4.19 -17.59 -10.85
C LEU A 272 -2.98 -17.98 -11.71
N ILE A 273 -2.81 -19.26 -12.00
CA ILE A 273 -1.55 -19.76 -12.60
C ILE A 273 -1.25 -19.13 -13.97
N ASP A 274 -2.27 -18.93 -14.80
CA ASP A 274 -2.12 -18.32 -16.12
C ASP A 274 -1.72 -16.83 -16.01
N ASP A 275 -2.37 -16.08 -15.10
CA ASP A 275 -2.03 -14.69 -14.81
C ASP A 275 -0.61 -14.57 -14.23
N LEU A 276 -0.20 -15.48 -13.35
CA LEU A 276 1.16 -15.51 -12.81
C LEU A 276 2.21 -15.79 -13.90
N ASN A 277 1.97 -16.77 -14.77
CA ASN A 277 2.88 -17.10 -15.88
C ASN A 277 3.01 -15.93 -16.85
N LEU A 278 1.91 -15.26 -17.18
CA LEU A 278 1.93 -14.05 -18.00
C LEU A 278 2.73 -12.94 -17.31
N ALA A 279 2.52 -12.70 -16.01
CA ALA A 279 3.25 -11.69 -15.25
C ALA A 279 4.75 -11.98 -15.19
N CYS A 280 5.16 -13.24 -15.01
CA CYS A 280 6.55 -13.65 -15.06
C CYS A 280 7.17 -13.37 -16.42
N THR A 281 6.48 -13.72 -17.51
CA THR A 281 6.92 -13.43 -18.90
C THR A 281 7.10 -11.93 -19.13
N GLU A 282 6.09 -11.13 -18.77
CA GLU A 282 6.12 -9.66 -18.93
C GLU A 282 7.16 -8.99 -18.01
N SER A 283 7.54 -9.63 -16.92
CA SER A 283 8.59 -9.15 -16.00
C SER A 283 10.00 -9.60 -16.41
N GLY A 284 10.14 -10.52 -17.37
CA GLY A 284 11.42 -11.06 -17.81
C GLY A 284 12.08 -12.01 -16.80
N ILE A 285 11.30 -12.71 -15.95
CA ILE A 285 11.82 -13.65 -14.93
C ILE A 285 11.44 -15.10 -15.22
#